data_7a91363cbe7c7d883cace31b75667dca
#
_entry.id   7a91363cbe7c7d883cace31b75667dca
#
_cell.length_a   1.000
_cell.length_b   1.000
_cell.length_c   1.000
_cell.angle_alpha   90.00
_cell.angle_beta   90.00
_cell.angle_gamma   90.00
#
_symmetry.space_group_name_H-M   'P 1'
#
loop_
_entity.id
_entity.type
_entity.pdbx_description
1 polymer ?
#
loop_
_entity_poly.entity_id
_entity_poly.type
_entity_poly.pdbx_seq_one_letter_code
_entity_poly.pdbx_strand_id
1 'polypeptide(L)'
;MSKRDFYEVLGVGRDASERDIKKAYKRLAMKYHPDRNSGDAGAAEKFKEVKEAYEILTDAQKKAAYDQYGHAAFEQGAGGFGGGGFGGGGADFGDIFGDVFGDIFGGGRRGGGPRAQRGSDLRYNMELSLEEAVRGCSKEIEVPTLVHCDSCDGSGAKKGSSAQTCGTCHGHGQVQMRQGFFAVQQTCPTCHGKGKIIKDPCNVCHGQGRKQKTKTLNVKIPAGVDTGDRIRLAGEGEAGEMGAPAGDLYVQVHVKEHHIFERDGNNLYCEVPVSFTMAALGGEVEVPTLDGRVSLKVPAETQTGRMFRMRGKGVKGVRSAALGDLIVKLVVETPVNLSARQKELLKEFEESCGGEAATKHKPKAEGFFNGVKKFFDDLTS
;
A
#
# COMPACT_ATOMS: atom_id res chain seq x y z
N MET A 1 19.20 10.59 -39.94
CA MET A 1 20.56 10.47 -39.36
C MET A 1 20.74 9.02 -38.95
N SER A 2 21.86 8.36 -39.40
CA SER A 2 22.12 6.98 -38.99
C SER A 2 22.41 6.94 -37.50
N LYS A 3 21.75 6.04 -36.76
CA LYS A 3 22.00 5.80 -35.35
C LYS A 3 23.44 5.35 -35.17
N ARG A 4 24.13 5.82 -34.13
CA ARG A 4 25.50 5.40 -33.79
C ARG A 4 25.51 3.95 -33.30
N ASP A 5 26.58 3.23 -33.63
CA ASP A 5 26.76 1.85 -33.14
C ASP A 5 26.73 1.80 -31.60
N PHE A 6 26.02 0.82 -31.02
CA PHE A 6 25.88 0.71 -29.58
C PHE A 6 27.19 0.46 -28.84
N TYR A 7 28.14 -0.20 -29.46
CA TYR A 7 29.49 -0.36 -28.91
C TYR A 7 30.24 0.98 -28.88
N GLU A 8 30.09 1.81 -29.94
CA GLU A 8 30.64 3.16 -29.97
C GLU A 8 29.95 4.09 -28.93
N VAL A 9 28.66 3.98 -28.73
CA VAL A 9 27.92 4.76 -27.74
C VAL A 9 28.44 4.49 -26.33
N LEU A 10 28.75 3.24 -25.99
CA LEU A 10 29.34 2.87 -24.71
C LEU A 10 30.86 3.08 -24.66
N GLY A 11 31.52 3.25 -25.83
CA GLY A 11 32.98 3.40 -25.94
C GLY A 11 33.70 2.11 -25.56
N VAL A 12 33.20 0.96 -26.02
CA VAL A 12 33.78 -0.38 -25.83
C VAL A 12 33.95 -1.09 -27.16
N GLY A 13 34.86 -2.07 -27.23
CA GLY A 13 35.02 -2.92 -28.41
C GLY A 13 33.88 -3.94 -28.56
N ARG A 14 33.69 -4.49 -29.75
CA ARG A 14 32.69 -5.54 -30.02
C ARG A 14 32.97 -6.86 -29.28
N ASP A 15 34.22 -7.08 -28.89
CA ASP A 15 34.72 -8.20 -28.10
C ASP A 15 34.63 -7.96 -26.57
N ALA A 16 34.08 -6.80 -26.14
CA ALA A 16 34.01 -6.42 -24.74
C ALA A 16 33.21 -7.42 -23.91
N SER A 17 33.73 -7.74 -22.72
CA SER A 17 33.04 -8.59 -21.76
C SER A 17 31.83 -7.88 -21.16
N GLU A 18 30.85 -8.67 -20.65
CA GLU A 18 29.69 -8.12 -19.94
C GLU A 18 30.11 -7.21 -18.78
N ARG A 19 31.23 -7.51 -18.14
CA ARG A 19 31.81 -6.70 -17.07
C ARG A 19 32.29 -5.33 -17.56
N ASP A 20 32.87 -5.28 -18.73
CA ASP A 20 33.35 -4.03 -19.33
C ASP A 20 32.19 -3.16 -19.80
N ILE A 21 31.17 -3.77 -20.39
CA ILE A 21 29.91 -3.12 -20.76
C ILE A 21 29.24 -2.48 -19.52
N LYS A 22 29.09 -3.23 -18.41
CA LYS A 22 28.54 -2.72 -17.14
C LYS A 22 29.39 -1.57 -16.57
N LYS A 23 30.69 -1.64 -16.64
CA LYS A 23 31.60 -0.59 -16.15
C LYS A 23 31.52 0.68 -16.99
N ALA A 24 31.49 0.54 -18.32
CA ALA A 24 31.29 1.66 -19.23
C ALA A 24 29.96 2.36 -19.04
N TYR A 25 28.87 1.59 -18.92
CA TYR A 25 27.55 2.10 -18.63
C TYR A 25 27.51 2.92 -17.32
N LYS A 26 28.00 2.36 -16.21
CA LYS A 26 28.01 3.08 -14.91
C LYS A 26 28.75 4.42 -15.00
N ARG A 27 29.87 4.46 -15.70
CA ARG A 27 30.66 5.69 -15.90
C ARG A 27 29.88 6.74 -16.70
N LEU A 28 29.24 6.35 -17.80
CA LEU A 28 28.49 7.25 -18.67
C LEU A 28 27.17 7.67 -18.06
N ALA A 29 26.47 6.76 -17.38
CA ALA A 29 25.25 7.06 -16.67
C ALA A 29 25.47 8.10 -15.55
N MET A 30 26.57 7.98 -14.78
CA MET A 30 26.94 9.00 -13.79
C MET A 30 27.31 10.35 -14.42
N LYS A 31 27.91 10.32 -15.61
CA LYS A 31 28.31 11.55 -16.33
C LYS A 31 27.12 12.30 -16.90
N TYR A 32 26.12 11.60 -17.44
CA TYR A 32 24.96 12.19 -18.10
C TYR A 32 23.66 12.10 -17.26
N HIS A 33 23.77 11.83 -15.95
CA HIS A 33 22.63 11.73 -15.07
C HIS A 33 21.79 13.01 -15.06
N PRO A 34 20.45 12.94 -15.17
CA PRO A 34 19.59 14.12 -15.23
C PRO A 34 19.71 15.01 -13.98
N ASP A 35 19.91 14.44 -12.79
CA ASP A 35 20.07 15.20 -11.55
C ASP A 35 21.38 16.01 -11.50
N ARG A 36 22.38 15.61 -12.27
CA ARG A 36 23.68 16.30 -12.34
C ARG A 36 23.77 17.29 -13.50
N ASN A 37 22.90 17.14 -14.49
CA ASN A 37 22.85 17.94 -15.71
C ASN A 37 21.43 18.49 -15.93
N SER A 38 20.80 18.99 -14.86
CA SER A 38 19.45 19.53 -14.92
C SER A 38 19.39 20.71 -15.90
N GLY A 39 18.58 20.55 -16.97
CA GLY A 39 18.41 21.56 -18.02
C GLY A 39 19.24 21.38 -19.28
N ASP A 40 20.16 20.41 -19.35
CA ASP A 40 20.90 20.09 -20.57
C ASP A 40 20.22 19.00 -21.40
N ALA A 41 19.49 19.41 -22.45
CA ALA A 41 18.81 18.51 -23.38
C ALA A 41 19.79 17.53 -24.07
N GLY A 42 21.01 17.96 -24.35
CA GLY A 42 22.02 17.11 -24.97
C GLY A 42 22.55 16.01 -24.03
N ALA A 43 22.60 16.28 -22.74
CA ALA A 43 22.94 15.27 -21.74
C ALA A 43 21.82 14.23 -21.58
N ALA A 44 20.55 14.67 -21.64
CA ALA A 44 19.38 13.79 -21.56
C ALA A 44 19.29 12.83 -22.77
N GLU A 45 19.59 13.31 -23.99
CA GLU A 45 19.65 12.47 -25.19
C GLU A 45 20.76 11.43 -25.11
N LYS A 46 21.97 11.85 -24.72
CA LYS A 46 23.11 10.92 -24.52
C LYS A 46 22.83 9.89 -23.42
N PHE A 47 22.11 10.26 -22.37
CA PHE A 47 21.72 9.31 -21.34
C PHE A 47 20.78 8.23 -21.86
N LYS A 48 19.79 8.63 -22.71
CA LYS A 48 18.87 7.69 -23.37
C LYS A 48 19.62 6.72 -24.30
N GLU A 49 20.53 7.24 -25.14
CA GLU A 49 21.35 6.40 -26.05
C GLU A 49 22.22 5.40 -25.28
N VAL A 50 22.86 5.85 -24.19
CA VAL A 50 23.70 5.00 -23.32
C VAL A 50 22.87 3.92 -22.62
N LYS A 51 21.65 4.24 -22.19
CA LYS A 51 20.72 3.27 -21.58
C LYS A 51 20.26 2.23 -22.59
N GLU A 52 19.83 2.66 -23.79
CA GLU A 52 19.42 1.77 -24.88
C GLU A 52 20.53 0.81 -25.29
N ALA A 53 21.75 1.32 -25.48
CA ALA A 53 22.93 0.51 -25.82
C ALA A 53 23.25 -0.54 -24.74
N TYR A 54 23.13 -0.17 -23.46
CA TYR A 54 23.37 -1.08 -22.35
C TYR A 54 22.33 -2.20 -22.28
N GLU A 55 21.04 -1.88 -22.43
CA GLU A 55 19.94 -2.86 -22.38
C GLU A 55 20.05 -3.90 -23.51
N ILE A 56 20.53 -3.50 -24.67
CA ILE A 56 20.72 -4.41 -25.82
C ILE A 56 21.97 -5.25 -25.67
N LEU A 57 23.09 -4.67 -25.26
CA LEU A 57 24.38 -5.38 -25.21
C LEU A 57 24.56 -6.26 -23.96
N THR A 58 23.71 -6.12 -22.92
CA THR A 58 23.75 -6.99 -21.73
C THR A 58 22.87 -8.23 -21.84
N ASP A 59 21.91 -8.22 -22.74
CA ASP A 59 21.07 -9.39 -23.00
C ASP A 59 21.70 -10.24 -24.11
N ALA A 60 22.02 -11.49 -23.82
CA ALA A 60 22.71 -12.37 -24.76
C ALA A 60 21.94 -12.59 -26.08
N GLN A 61 20.59 -12.61 -26.03
CA GLN A 61 19.76 -12.79 -27.22
C GLN A 61 19.70 -11.50 -28.05
N LYS A 62 19.51 -10.35 -27.39
CA LYS A 62 19.46 -9.04 -28.04
C LYS A 62 20.84 -8.68 -28.64
N LYS A 63 21.91 -8.98 -27.92
CA LYS A 63 23.28 -8.80 -28.40
C LYS A 63 23.53 -9.62 -29.66
N ALA A 64 23.17 -10.92 -29.68
CA ALA A 64 23.34 -11.76 -30.86
C ALA A 64 22.51 -11.25 -32.06
N ALA A 65 21.29 -10.78 -31.84
CA ALA A 65 20.48 -10.17 -32.91
C ALA A 65 21.09 -8.85 -33.41
N TYR A 66 21.62 -8.03 -32.50
CA TYR A 66 22.31 -6.79 -32.88
C TYR A 66 23.62 -7.06 -33.67
N ASP A 67 24.39 -8.03 -33.23
CA ASP A 67 25.67 -8.42 -33.90
C ASP A 67 25.41 -8.95 -35.30
N GLN A 68 24.25 -9.58 -35.55
CA GLN A 68 23.87 -10.15 -36.85
C GLN A 68 23.22 -9.15 -37.80
N TYR A 69 22.33 -8.30 -37.31
CA TYR A 69 21.46 -7.47 -38.14
C TYR A 69 21.60 -5.97 -37.85
N GLY A 70 22.48 -5.57 -36.93
CA GLY A 70 22.65 -4.17 -36.54
C GLY A 70 21.37 -3.52 -36.00
N HIS A 71 21.22 -2.22 -36.20
CA HIS A 71 20.02 -1.46 -35.82
C HIS A 71 18.76 -1.94 -36.53
N ALA A 72 18.88 -2.55 -37.72
CA ALA A 72 17.76 -3.04 -38.52
C ALA A 72 16.95 -4.12 -37.75
N ALA A 73 17.58 -4.86 -36.84
CA ALA A 73 16.90 -5.83 -36.00
C ALA A 73 15.83 -5.18 -35.08
N PHE A 74 15.96 -3.90 -34.79
CA PHE A 74 15.13 -3.17 -33.86
C PHE A 74 14.28 -2.06 -34.52
N GLU A 75 14.52 -1.75 -35.79
CA GLU A 75 13.76 -0.74 -36.54
C GLU A 75 12.48 -1.27 -37.21
N GLN A 76 12.41 -2.56 -37.54
CA GLN A 76 11.23 -3.16 -38.19
C GLN A 76 10.00 -3.29 -37.27
N GLY A 77 10.15 -3.10 -35.93
CA GLY A 77 9.04 -3.05 -34.97
C GLY A 77 8.40 -1.67 -34.80
N ALA A 78 9.03 -0.61 -35.29
CA ALA A 78 8.61 0.78 -35.07
C ALA A 78 7.66 1.36 -36.16
N GLY A 79 7.35 0.59 -37.21
CA GLY A 79 6.61 1.06 -38.40
C GLY A 79 5.08 1.04 -38.30
N GLY A 80 4.46 0.85 -37.14
CA GLY A 80 3.00 0.65 -37.03
C GLY A 80 2.23 1.48 -36.01
N PHE A 81 2.84 2.39 -35.25
CA PHE A 81 2.11 3.21 -34.29
C PHE A 81 2.55 4.68 -34.33
N GLY A 82 2.17 5.36 -35.41
CA GLY A 82 2.24 6.81 -35.51
C GLY A 82 0.96 7.43 -34.98
N GLY A 83 1.04 8.29 -33.97
CA GLY A 83 0.02 9.28 -33.66
C GLY A 83 -0.72 9.08 -32.35
N GLY A 84 -0.30 9.77 -31.29
CA GLY A 84 -1.09 9.95 -30.10
C GLY A 84 -0.22 10.38 -28.92
N GLY A 85 -0.10 11.68 -28.67
CA GLY A 85 0.67 12.23 -27.58
C GLY A 85 0.19 11.76 -26.22
N PHE A 86 1.14 11.35 -25.38
CA PHE A 86 0.92 11.23 -23.94
C PHE A 86 2.13 11.79 -23.20
N GLY A 87 1.93 12.96 -22.65
CA GLY A 87 2.85 13.57 -21.70
C GLY A 87 2.57 13.03 -20.30
N GLY A 88 3.65 12.69 -19.57
CA GLY A 88 3.65 12.62 -18.13
C GLY A 88 3.56 11.23 -17.49
N GLY A 89 4.62 10.83 -16.81
CA GLY A 89 4.60 9.76 -15.80
C GLY A 89 5.47 8.56 -16.18
N GLY A 90 6.55 8.38 -15.43
CA GLY A 90 7.52 7.29 -15.57
C GLY A 90 6.90 5.90 -15.44
N ALA A 91 6.54 5.33 -16.56
CA ALA A 91 6.20 3.91 -16.67
C ALA A 91 7.44 3.16 -17.19
N ASP A 92 7.73 2.09 -16.48
CA ASP A 92 8.85 1.20 -16.76
C ASP A 92 8.74 0.60 -18.18
N PHE A 93 9.62 1.05 -19.05
CA PHE A 93 9.70 0.59 -20.46
C PHE A 93 10.04 -0.90 -20.60
N GLY A 94 10.42 -1.56 -19.50
CA GLY A 94 10.75 -2.98 -19.46
C GLY A 94 9.56 -3.90 -19.73
N ASP A 95 8.37 -3.54 -19.23
CA ASP A 95 7.17 -4.38 -19.34
C ASP A 95 6.54 -4.33 -20.75
N ILE A 96 6.62 -3.19 -21.44
CA ILE A 96 6.05 -3.06 -22.80
C ILE A 96 6.89 -3.82 -23.85
N PHE A 97 8.21 -3.90 -23.64
CA PHE A 97 9.10 -4.64 -24.54
C PHE A 97 9.05 -6.16 -24.30
N GLY A 98 8.76 -6.61 -23.08
CA GLY A 98 8.62 -8.04 -22.75
C GLY A 98 7.47 -8.70 -23.48
N ASP A 99 6.33 -8.04 -23.57
CA ASP A 99 5.12 -8.57 -24.20
C ASP A 99 5.22 -8.61 -25.74
N VAL A 100 5.83 -7.60 -26.38
CA VAL A 100 5.95 -7.55 -27.84
C VAL A 100 7.03 -8.51 -28.36
N PHE A 101 8.12 -8.69 -27.62
CA PHE A 101 9.20 -9.60 -28.02
C PHE A 101 8.90 -11.07 -27.70
N GLY A 102 8.14 -11.33 -26.63
CA GLY A 102 7.64 -12.67 -26.30
C GLY A 102 6.75 -13.26 -27.40
N ASP A 103 5.98 -12.42 -28.07
CA ASP A 103 5.08 -12.86 -29.17
C ASP A 103 5.80 -13.06 -30.52
N ILE A 104 6.90 -12.37 -30.78
CA ILE A 104 7.59 -12.43 -32.09
C ILE A 104 8.73 -13.44 -32.11
N PHE A 105 9.44 -13.66 -31.01
CA PHE A 105 10.61 -14.56 -30.95
C PHE A 105 10.43 -15.81 -30.09
N GLY A 106 9.40 -15.89 -29.26
CA GLY A 106 9.02 -17.10 -28.53
C GLY A 106 8.32 -18.09 -29.45
N GLY A 107 9.08 -18.84 -30.23
CA GLY A 107 8.55 -19.83 -31.16
C GLY A 107 7.57 -20.81 -30.53
N GLY A 108 6.33 -20.79 -31.00
CA GLY A 108 5.30 -21.74 -30.67
C GLY A 108 4.07 -21.12 -30.03
N ARG A 109 3.20 -20.52 -30.86
CA ARG A 109 1.78 -20.39 -30.54
C ARG A 109 1.20 -21.78 -30.19
N ARG A 110 1.40 -22.22 -28.96
CA ARG A 110 0.47 -23.18 -28.37
C ARG A 110 -0.85 -22.42 -28.23
N GLY A 111 -1.80 -22.80 -29.06
CA GLY A 111 -3.15 -22.25 -29.13
C GLY A 111 -3.68 -21.94 -27.73
N GLY A 112 -3.80 -20.66 -27.43
CA GLY A 112 -4.41 -20.19 -26.21
C GLY A 112 -5.88 -20.45 -26.22
N GLY A 113 -6.27 -21.70 -25.86
CA GLY A 113 -7.64 -21.95 -25.42
C GLY A 113 -7.90 -21.09 -24.16
N PRO A 114 -9.16 -20.78 -23.87
CA PRO A 114 -9.51 -19.99 -22.70
C PRO A 114 -8.84 -20.59 -21.47
N ARG A 115 -7.90 -19.86 -20.89
CA ARG A 115 -7.22 -20.27 -19.66
C ARG A 115 -8.27 -20.29 -18.56
N ALA A 116 -8.33 -21.41 -17.82
CA ALA A 116 -9.14 -21.49 -16.63
C ALA A 116 -8.77 -20.31 -15.71
N GLN A 117 -9.75 -19.44 -15.43
CA GLN A 117 -9.51 -18.25 -14.64
C GLN A 117 -9.33 -18.60 -13.18
N ARG A 118 -8.26 -18.08 -12.58
CA ARG A 118 -8.06 -18.11 -11.13
C ARG A 118 -9.28 -17.47 -10.45
N GLY A 119 -9.63 -17.98 -9.28
CA GLY A 119 -10.70 -17.40 -8.46
C GLY A 119 -10.40 -15.97 -8.05
N SER A 120 -11.47 -15.22 -7.76
CA SER A 120 -11.36 -13.85 -7.29
C SER A 120 -10.73 -13.79 -5.91
N ASP A 121 -9.94 -12.76 -5.68
CA ASP A 121 -9.47 -12.45 -4.34
C ASP A 121 -10.61 -11.83 -3.52
N LEU A 122 -10.69 -12.17 -2.23
CA LEU A 122 -11.68 -11.66 -1.31
C LEU A 122 -11.06 -10.66 -0.32
N ARG A 123 -11.86 -9.73 0.16
CA ARG A 123 -11.49 -8.80 1.22
C ARG A 123 -12.46 -8.94 2.39
N TYR A 124 -11.89 -9.06 3.59
CA TYR A 124 -12.62 -9.11 4.85
C TYR A 124 -12.12 -7.97 5.76
N ASN A 125 -13.01 -7.13 6.26
CA ASN A 125 -12.66 -6.09 7.21
C ASN A 125 -12.81 -6.63 8.62
N MET A 126 -11.72 -6.63 9.39
CA MET A 126 -11.67 -7.11 10.76
C MET A 126 -11.49 -5.96 11.72
N GLU A 127 -12.41 -5.83 12.67
CA GLU A 127 -12.31 -4.85 13.75
C GLU A 127 -11.61 -5.44 14.96
N LEU A 128 -10.64 -4.69 15.50
CA LEU A 128 -9.87 -5.04 16.69
C LEU A 128 -9.97 -3.93 17.71
N SER A 129 -9.89 -4.28 19.00
CA SER A 129 -9.59 -3.28 20.03
C SER A 129 -8.10 -2.89 19.98
N LEU A 130 -7.74 -1.79 20.62
CA LEU A 130 -6.36 -1.35 20.71
C LEU A 130 -5.48 -2.42 21.38
N GLU A 131 -5.95 -3.03 22.46
CA GLU A 131 -5.22 -4.07 23.20
C GLU A 131 -5.01 -5.32 22.36
N GLU A 132 -6.02 -5.75 21.60
CA GLU A 132 -5.91 -6.89 20.68
C GLU A 132 -4.88 -6.60 19.58
N ALA A 133 -4.91 -5.39 19.03
CA ALA A 133 -3.97 -4.98 18.00
C ALA A 133 -2.52 -4.91 18.52
N VAL A 134 -2.32 -4.43 19.74
CA VAL A 134 -0.98 -4.31 20.35
C VAL A 134 -0.41 -5.66 20.78
N ARG A 135 -1.21 -6.51 21.41
CA ARG A 135 -0.77 -7.82 21.92
C ARG A 135 -0.77 -8.91 20.87
N GLY A 136 -1.51 -8.72 19.79
CA GLY A 136 -1.84 -9.77 18.85
C GLY A 136 -2.89 -10.71 19.40
N CYS A 137 -3.62 -11.35 18.50
CA CYS A 137 -4.68 -12.29 18.87
C CYS A 137 -4.91 -13.30 17.75
N SER A 138 -5.72 -14.32 18.03
CA SER A 138 -6.27 -15.22 17.02
C SER A 138 -7.79 -15.09 17.04
N LYS A 139 -8.37 -14.80 15.87
CA LYS A 139 -9.83 -14.66 15.72
C LYS A 139 -10.37 -15.61 14.67
N GLU A 140 -11.51 -16.19 14.94
CA GLU A 140 -12.26 -16.93 13.95
C GLU A 140 -13.15 -15.96 13.16
N ILE A 141 -13.12 -16.12 11.84
CA ILE A 141 -13.96 -15.34 10.92
C ILE A 141 -14.77 -16.30 10.04
N GLU A 142 -15.96 -15.89 9.72
CA GLU A 142 -16.83 -16.57 8.78
C GLU A 142 -16.85 -15.81 7.46
N VAL A 143 -16.42 -16.48 6.39
CA VAL A 143 -16.32 -15.88 5.06
C VAL A 143 -17.21 -16.64 4.10
N PRO A 144 -18.27 -16.01 3.57
CA PRO A 144 -19.05 -16.59 2.49
C PRO A 144 -18.21 -16.55 1.21
N THR A 145 -17.93 -17.73 0.65
CA THR A 145 -17.08 -17.85 -0.54
C THR A 145 -17.59 -18.95 -1.47
N LEU A 146 -17.15 -18.91 -2.74
CA LEU A 146 -17.35 -19.98 -3.68
C LEU A 146 -16.25 -21.02 -3.49
N VAL A 147 -16.64 -22.26 -3.22
CA VAL A 147 -15.72 -23.41 -3.13
C VAL A 147 -15.92 -24.34 -4.30
N HIS A 148 -14.92 -25.14 -4.64
CA HIS A 148 -15.08 -26.20 -5.63
C HIS A 148 -16.21 -27.13 -5.23
N CYS A 149 -16.99 -27.57 -6.21
CA CYS A 149 -18.07 -28.50 -5.98
C CYS A 149 -17.50 -29.93 -5.76
N ASP A 150 -17.68 -30.47 -4.57
CA ASP A 150 -17.16 -31.76 -4.17
C ASP A 150 -17.74 -32.91 -5.02
N SER A 151 -18.94 -32.74 -5.62
CA SER A 151 -19.60 -33.75 -6.42
C SER A 151 -18.98 -33.93 -7.81
N CYS A 152 -18.31 -32.90 -8.34
CA CYS A 152 -17.69 -32.92 -9.67
C CYS A 152 -16.24 -32.44 -9.67
N ASP A 153 -15.64 -32.26 -8.51
CA ASP A 153 -14.25 -31.80 -8.32
C ASP A 153 -13.92 -30.55 -9.15
N GLY A 154 -14.84 -29.60 -9.18
CA GLY A 154 -14.69 -28.32 -9.90
C GLY A 154 -14.93 -28.41 -11.41
N SER A 155 -15.12 -29.58 -12.01
CA SER A 155 -15.29 -29.75 -13.47
C SER A 155 -16.63 -29.21 -14.01
N GLY A 156 -17.64 -29.10 -13.17
CA GLY A 156 -19.01 -28.75 -13.55
C GLY A 156 -19.77 -29.85 -14.26
N ALA A 157 -19.12 -30.95 -14.65
CA ALA A 157 -19.73 -32.09 -15.35
C ALA A 157 -20.19 -33.16 -14.34
N LYS A 158 -21.24 -33.90 -14.68
CA LYS A 158 -21.68 -35.05 -13.91
C LYS A 158 -20.57 -36.13 -13.87
N LYS A 159 -20.45 -36.86 -12.76
CA LYS A 159 -19.49 -37.98 -12.66
C LYS A 159 -19.67 -38.94 -13.85
N GLY A 160 -18.57 -39.23 -14.54
CA GLY A 160 -18.55 -40.07 -15.74
C GLY A 160 -18.71 -39.29 -17.07
N SER A 161 -18.98 -37.98 -17.01
CA SER A 161 -18.97 -37.14 -18.20
C SER A 161 -17.84 -36.10 -18.07
N SER A 162 -17.45 -35.50 -19.20
CA SER A 162 -16.41 -34.50 -19.27
C SER A 162 -16.84 -33.30 -20.14
N ALA A 163 -16.22 -32.15 -19.89
CA ALA A 163 -16.40 -31.00 -20.74
C ALA A 163 -15.80 -31.25 -22.12
N GLN A 164 -16.60 -31.04 -23.17
CA GLN A 164 -16.22 -31.23 -24.59
C GLN A 164 -15.80 -29.87 -25.18
N THR A 165 -14.87 -29.91 -26.14
CA THR A 165 -14.49 -28.70 -26.87
C THR A 165 -15.70 -28.18 -27.66
N CYS A 166 -15.95 -26.87 -27.60
CA CYS A 166 -17.06 -26.25 -28.31
C CYS A 166 -16.88 -26.37 -29.83
N GLY A 167 -17.82 -27.03 -30.50
CA GLY A 167 -17.75 -27.25 -31.95
C GLY A 167 -17.86 -25.93 -32.78
N THR A 168 -18.45 -24.88 -32.23
CA THR A 168 -18.62 -23.61 -32.92
C THR A 168 -17.34 -22.75 -32.96
N CYS A 169 -16.56 -22.73 -31.89
CA CYS A 169 -15.32 -21.93 -31.80
C CYS A 169 -14.07 -22.80 -31.72
N HIS A 170 -14.21 -24.10 -31.79
CA HIS A 170 -13.10 -25.06 -31.70
C HIS A 170 -12.15 -24.84 -30.50
N GLY A 171 -12.73 -24.42 -29.37
CA GLY A 171 -12.00 -24.19 -28.14
C GLY A 171 -11.51 -22.74 -27.94
N HIS A 172 -11.64 -21.87 -28.93
CA HIS A 172 -11.12 -20.48 -28.86
C HIS A 172 -11.99 -19.55 -28.00
N GLY A 173 -13.23 -19.89 -27.70
CA GLY A 173 -14.14 -19.04 -26.92
C GLY A 173 -14.72 -17.85 -27.70
N GLN A 174 -14.17 -17.56 -28.86
CA GLN A 174 -14.56 -16.44 -29.74
C GLN A 174 -14.77 -16.92 -31.17
N VAL A 175 -15.64 -16.25 -31.90
CA VAL A 175 -15.89 -16.48 -33.33
C VAL A 175 -15.61 -15.21 -34.09
N GLN A 176 -15.02 -15.34 -35.29
CA GLN A 176 -14.85 -14.20 -36.20
C GLN A 176 -16.08 -14.11 -37.12
N MET A 177 -16.74 -13.00 -37.01
CA MET A 177 -17.78 -12.63 -37.98
C MET A 177 -17.23 -11.61 -38.99
N ARG A 178 -17.32 -11.92 -40.29
CA ARG A 178 -16.96 -10.98 -41.34
C ARG A 178 -18.19 -10.17 -41.73
N GLN A 179 -18.10 -8.84 -41.55
CA GLN A 179 -19.06 -7.87 -42.09
C GLN A 179 -18.33 -7.03 -43.12
N GLY A 180 -18.49 -7.38 -44.42
CA GLY A 180 -17.76 -6.75 -45.50
C GLY A 180 -16.25 -6.94 -45.38
N PHE A 181 -15.48 -5.86 -45.36
CA PHE A 181 -14.02 -5.86 -45.26
C PHE A 181 -13.49 -5.96 -43.80
N PHE A 182 -14.38 -5.91 -42.82
CA PHE A 182 -14.00 -5.94 -41.41
C PHE A 182 -14.25 -7.32 -40.78
N ALA A 183 -13.27 -7.85 -40.07
CA ALA A 183 -13.43 -9.05 -39.25
C ALA A 183 -13.61 -8.62 -37.80
N VAL A 184 -14.81 -8.85 -37.24
CA VAL A 184 -15.13 -8.56 -35.84
C VAL A 184 -15.03 -9.84 -35.01
N GLN A 185 -14.27 -9.85 -33.95
CA GLN A 185 -14.25 -10.94 -32.98
C GLN A 185 -15.41 -10.77 -32.01
N GLN A 186 -16.24 -11.81 -31.90
CA GLN A 186 -17.37 -11.84 -30.99
C GLN A 186 -17.26 -13.05 -30.06
N THR A 187 -17.69 -12.89 -28.81
CA THR A 187 -17.80 -14.03 -27.88
C THR A 187 -18.67 -15.12 -28.48
N CYS A 188 -18.19 -16.36 -28.45
CA CYS A 188 -18.91 -17.49 -29.01
C CYS A 188 -20.30 -17.65 -28.35
N PRO A 189 -21.40 -17.59 -29.13
CA PRO A 189 -22.75 -17.65 -28.58
C PRO A 189 -23.08 -19.01 -27.94
N THR A 190 -22.37 -20.07 -28.31
CA THR A 190 -22.64 -21.45 -27.87
C THR A 190 -21.97 -21.75 -26.53
N CYS A 191 -20.72 -21.30 -26.32
CA CYS A 191 -19.97 -21.58 -25.08
C CYS A 191 -19.80 -20.34 -24.21
N HIS A 192 -20.30 -19.18 -24.63
CA HIS A 192 -20.20 -17.92 -23.90
C HIS A 192 -18.78 -17.58 -23.43
N GLY A 193 -17.81 -17.76 -24.31
CA GLY A 193 -16.41 -17.49 -24.02
C GLY A 193 -15.63 -18.64 -23.39
N LYS A 194 -16.27 -19.67 -22.87
CA LYS A 194 -15.63 -20.78 -22.14
C LYS A 194 -14.84 -21.78 -23.01
N GLY A 195 -15.02 -21.75 -24.33
CA GLY A 195 -14.35 -22.66 -25.27
C GLY A 195 -14.76 -24.15 -25.12
N LYS A 196 -15.46 -24.51 -24.05
CA LYS A 196 -15.92 -25.87 -23.73
C LYS A 196 -17.40 -25.86 -23.42
N ILE A 197 -18.07 -26.98 -23.64
CA ILE A 197 -19.50 -27.22 -23.40
C ILE A 197 -19.65 -28.47 -22.53
N ILE A 198 -20.48 -28.37 -21.51
CA ILE A 198 -20.85 -29.47 -20.63
C ILE A 198 -22.22 -29.95 -21.07
N LYS A 199 -22.29 -31.18 -21.65
CA LYS A 199 -23.58 -31.78 -22.08
C LYS A 199 -24.40 -32.23 -20.89
N ASP A 200 -23.76 -32.88 -19.91
CA ASP A 200 -24.38 -33.38 -18.70
C ASP A 200 -23.89 -32.58 -17.50
N PRO A 201 -24.59 -31.51 -17.09
CA PRO A 201 -24.16 -30.67 -15.97
C PRO A 201 -24.31 -31.42 -14.65
N CYS A 202 -23.42 -31.14 -13.71
CA CYS A 202 -23.48 -31.62 -12.34
C CYS A 202 -24.78 -31.16 -11.66
N ASN A 203 -25.52 -32.07 -11.05
CA ASN A 203 -26.81 -31.77 -10.40
C ASN A 203 -26.68 -30.83 -9.19
N VAL A 204 -25.46 -30.71 -8.57
CA VAL A 204 -25.23 -29.92 -7.37
C VAL A 204 -24.83 -28.47 -7.72
N CYS A 205 -23.98 -28.26 -8.71
CA CYS A 205 -23.50 -26.94 -9.11
C CYS A 205 -24.07 -26.47 -10.46
N HIS A 206 -24.92 -27.22 -11.09
CA HIS A 206 -25.58 -26.90 -12.36
C HIS A 206 -24.62 -26.42 -13.47
N GLY A 207 -23.45 -27.07 -13.55
CA GLY A 207 -22.44 -26.75 -14.56
C GLY A 207 -21.44 -25.71 -14.16
N GLN A 208 -21.60 -25.05 -13.02
CA GLN A 208 -20.68 -23.98 -12.57
C GLN A 208 -19.34 -24.48 -12.04
N GLY A 209 -19.28 -25.74 -11.57
CA GLY A 209 -18.09 -26.30 -10.92
C GLY A 209 -17.84 -25.78 -9.51
N ARG A 210 -18.61 -24.79 -9.06
CA ARG A 210 -18.46 -24.09 -7.77
C ARG A 210 -19.79 -24.08 -7.03
N LYS A 211 -19.73 -24.04 -5.69
CA LYS A 211 -20.92 -23.88 -4.82
C LYS A 211 -20.61 -22.83 -3.75
N GLN A 212 -21.61 -22.11 -3.32
CA GLN A 212 -21.48 -21.18 -2.21
C GLN A 212 -21.37 -21.95 -0.89
N LYS A 213 -20.41 -21.57 -0.06
CA LYS A 213 -20.19 -22.14 1.27
C LYS A 213 -19.60 -21.07 2.18
N THR A 214 -20.04 -21.01 3.41
CA THR A 214 -19.37 -20.23 4.46
C THR A 214 -18.23 -21.06 5.03
N LYS A 215 -17.02 -20.50 4.99
CA LYS A 215 -15.82 -21.08 5.60
C LYS A 215 -15.54 -20.36 6.92
N THR A 216 -15.28 -21.14 7.97
CA THR A 216 -14.75 -20.62 9.24
C THR A 216 -13.23 -20.72 9.19
N LEU A 217 -12.54 -19.59 9.31
CA LEU A 217 -11.09 -19.49 9.22
C LEU A 217 -10.53 -18.90 10.50
N ASN A 218 -9.49 -19.51 11.05
CA ASN A 218 -8.77 -18.94 12.18
C ASN A 218 -7.64 -18.04 11.67
N VAL A 219 -7.71 -16.74 11.97
CA VAL A 219 -6.74 -15.74 11.53
C VAL A 219 -5.86 -15.35 12.70
N LYS A 220 -4.57 -15.64 12.57
CA LYS A 220 -3.56 -15.21 13.54
C LYS A 220 -3.08 -13.80 13.20
N ILE A 221 -3.34 -12.87 14.10
CA ILE A 221 -2.98 -11.46 13.97
C ILE A 221 -1.69 -11.22 14.77
N PRO A 222 -0.62 -10.76 14.13
CA PRO A 222 0.61 -10.45 14.84
C PRO A 222 0.44 -9.25 15.77
N ALA A 223 1.29 -9.19 16.81
CA ALA A 223 1.31 -8.05 17.72
C ALA A 223 1.80 -6.78 17.02
N GLY A 224 1.16 -5.65 17.33
CA GLY A 224 1.56 -4.35 16.84
C GLY A 224 0.92 -3.91 15.52
N VAL A 225 -0.06 -4.66 15.00
CA VAL A 225 -0.81 -4.27 13.79
C VAL A 225 -1.49 -2.91 13.97
N ASP A 226 -1.67 -2.21 12.85
CA ASP A 226 -2.35 -0.91 12.82
C ASP A 226 -3.50 -0.91 11.82
N THR A 227 -4.32 0.14 11.89
CA THR A 227 -5.40 0.35 10.93
C THR A 227 -4.82 0.43 9.51
N GLY A 228 -5.40 -0.35 8.59
CA GLY A 228 -4.96 -0.45 7.21
C GLY A 228 -3.99 -1.58 6.92
N ASP A 229 -3.42 -2.24 7.93
CA ASP A 229 -2.61 -3.43 7.74
C ASP A 229 -3.44 -4.57 7.13
N ARG A 230 -2.79 -5.37 6.27
CA ARG A 230 -3.44 -6.47 5.54
C ARG A 230 -2.73 -7.78 5.81
N ILE A 231 -3.51 -8.79 6.15
CA ILE A 231 -3.04 -10.17 6.33
C ILE A 231 -3.56 -10.98 5.14
N ARG A 232 -2.66 -11.60 4.37
CA ARG A 232 -3.01 -12.44 3.24
C ARG A 232 -3.12 -13.91 3.67
N LEU A 233 -4.25 -14.51 3.44
CA LEU A 233 -4.49 -15.94 3.55
C LEU A 233 -4.52 -16.53 2.14
N ALA A 234 -3.43 -17.18 1.75
CA ALA A 234 -3.27 -17.72 0.40
C ALA A 234 -4.25 -18.85 0.11
N GLY A 235 -4.95 -18.77 -1.02
CA GLY A 235 -5.89 -19.80 -1.46
C GLY A 235 -7.24 -19.81 -0.73
N GLU A 236 -7.53 -18.85 0.14
CA GLU A 236 -8.79 -18.73 0.87
C GLU A 236 -9.80 -17.77 0.22
N GLY A 237 -9.53 -17.31 -0.99
CA GLY A 237 -10.46 -16.57 -1.84
C GLY A 237 -11.51 -17.46 -2.50
N GLU A 238 -12.15 -16.97 -3.55
CA GLU A 238 -13.10 -17.77 -4.33
C GLU A 238 -12.38 -18.86 -5.12
N ALA A 239 -13.03 -20.00 -5.27
CA ALA A 239 -12.55 -21.06 -6.16
C ALA A 239 -12.52 -20.60 -7.62
N GLY A 240 -11.48 -20.96 -8.34
CA GLY A 240 -11.37 -20.70 -9.77
C GLY A 240 -12.38 -21.52 -10.59
N GLU A 241 -12.60 -21.10 -11.84
CA GLU A 241 -13.47 -21.82 -12.75
C GLU A 241 -12.77 -23.08 -13.31
N MET A 242 -13.55 -24.13 -13.57
CA MET A 242 -13.08 -25.39 -14.18
C MET A 242 -11.86 -26.00 -13.47
N GLY A 243 -11.81 -25.95 -12.13
CA GLY A 243 -10.70 -26.50 -11.35
C GLY A 243 -9.45 -25.60 -11.28
N ALA A 244 -9.53 -24.36 -11.74
CA ALA A 244 -8.44 -23.39 -11.59
C ALA A 244 -8.17 -23.08 -10.11
N PRO A 245 -6.95 -22.64 -9.77
CA PRO A 245 -6.59 -22.26 -8.40
C PRO A 245 -7.53 -21.23 -7.81
N ALA A 246 -7.75 -21.29 -6.51
CA ALA A 246 -8.51 -20.27 -5.77
C ALA A 246 -7.73 -18.95 -5.71
N GLY A 247 -8.48 -17.86 -5.48
CA GLY A 247 -7.94 -16.57 -5.11
C GLY A 247 -7.39 -16.55 -3.68
N ASP A 248 -6.99 -15.40 -3.21
CA ASP A 248 -6.52 -15.18 -1.84
C ASP A 248 -7.56 -14.37 -1.04
N LEU A 249 -7.53 -14.52 0.28
CA LEU A 249 -8.32 -13.68 1.16
C LEU A 249 -7.40 -12.65 1.83
N TYR A 250 -7.75 -11.39 1.70
CA TYR A 250 -7.09 -10.27 2.36
C TYR A 250 -7.92 -9.80 3.54
N VAL A 251 -7.42 -10.05 4.74
CA VAL A 251 -8.03 -9.53 5.98
C VAL A 251 -7.42 -8.16 6.25
N GLN A 252 -8.22 -7.12 6.14
CA GLN A 252 -7.84 -5.74 6.42
C GLN A 252 -8.21 -5.41 7.86
N VAL A 253 -7.21 -4.99 8.63
CA VAL A 253 -7.38 -4.62 10.04
C VAL A 253 -7.92 -3.20 10.15
N HIS A 254 -8.87 -3.00 11.04
CA HIS A 254 -9.37 -1.72 11.50
C HIS A 254 -9.35 -1.70 13.03
N VAL A 255 -8.51 -0.85 13.62
CA VAL A 255 -8.43 -0.68 15.07
C VAL A 255 -9.48 0.33 15.49
N LYS A 256 -10.34 -0.06 16.42
CA LYS A 256 -11.39 0.82 16.99
C LYS A 256 -10.75 1.96 17.76
N GLU A 257 -11.39 3.12 17.73
CA GLU A 257 -11.01 4.24 18.58
C GLU A 257 -11.09 3.82 20.07
N HIS A 258 -10.06 4.17 20.81
CA HIS A 258 -9.98 3.86 22.21
C HIS A 258 -10.35 5.12 23.05
N HIS A 259 -11.13 4.93 24.11
CA HIS A 259 -11.67 6.04 24.90
C HIS A 259 -10.64 6.81 25.74
N ILE A 260 -9.42 6.26 25.93
CA ILE A 260 -8.35 6.90 26.70
C ILE A 260 -7.14 7.21 25.80
N PHE A 261 -6.81 6.29 24.88
CA PHE A 261 -5.58 6.37 24.10
C PHE A 261 -5.85 6.68 22.64
N GLU A 262 -5.08 7.60 22.10
CA GLU A 262 -4.96 7.84 20.68
C GLU A 262 -3.60 7.29 20.21
N ARG A 263 -3.59 6.49 19.15
CA ARG A 263 -2.38 5.90 18.60
C ARG A 263 -1.90 6.67 17.39
N ASP A 264 -0.61 7.03 17.39
CA ASP A 264 0.09 7.56 16.22
C ASP A 264 1.37 6.76 16.01
N GLY A 265 1.34 5.90 14.99
CA GLY A 265 2.42 4.96 14.71
C GLY A 265 2.73 4.03 15.89
N ASN A 266 3.91 4.19 16.51
CA ASN A 266 4.30 3.42 17.68
C ASN A 266 3.99 4.15 19.01
N ASN A 267 3.64 5.42 18.97
CA ASN A 267 3.37 6.20 20.16
C ASN A 267 1.89 6.16 20.53
N LEU A 268 1.64 6.28 21.83
CA LEU A 268 0.32 6.46 22.39
C LEU A 268 0.22 7.85 23.00
N TYR A 269 -0.94 8.46 22.88
CA TYR A 269 -1.27 9.74 23.47
C TYR A 269 -2.45 9.54 24.42
N CYS A 270 -2.41 10.20 25.57
CA CYS A 270 -3.58 10.29 26.46
C CYS A 270 -3.64 11.64 27.14
N GLU A 271 -4.84 12.10 27.43
CA GLU A 271 -5.09 13.29 28.24
C GLU A 271 -5.41 12.86 29.66
N VAL A 272 -4.73 13.46 30.63
CA VAL A 272 -4.94 13.18 32.04
C VAL A 272 -5.39 14.47 32.72
N PRO A 273 -6.62 14.52 33.26
CA PRO A 273 -7.09 15.66 34.03
C PRO A 273 -6.39 15.69 35.39
N VAL A 274 -5.94 16.89 35.78
CA VAL A 274 -5.32 17.15 37.07
C VAL A 274 -5.96 18.35 37.72
N SER A 275 -6.06 18.34 39.05
CA SER A 275 -6.59 19.49 39.77
C SER A 275 -5.67 20.71 39.64
N PHE A 276 -6.27 21.91 39.72
CA PHE A 276 -5.53 23.16 39.78
C PHE A 276 -4.46 23.16 40.89
N THR A 277 -4.81 22.63 42.06
CA THR A 277 -3.89 22.57 43.20
C THR A 277 -2.70 21.68 42.94
N MET A 278 -2.91 20.50 42.31
CA MET A 278 -1.82 19.62 41.92
C MET A 278 -0.92 20.26 40.85
N ALA A 279 -1.49 20.93 39.88
CA ALA A 279 -0.74 21.63 38.84
C ALA A 279 0.12 22.77 39.44
N ALA A 280 -0.40 23.49 40.44
CA ALA A 280 0.29 24.61 41.10
C ALA A 280 1.40 24.13 42.06
N LEU A 281 1.10 23.15 42.90
CA LEU A 281 1.99 22.69 43.98
C LEU A 281 2.89 21.54 43.61
N GLY A 282 2.57 20.85 42.50
CA GLY A 282 3.19 19.59 42.15
C GLY A 282 2.57 18.40 42.90
N GLY A 283 2.96 17.21 42.50
CA GLY A 283 2.46 15.98 43.12
C GLY A 283 2.71 14.77 42.25
N GLU A 284 2.01 13.70 42.53
CA GLU A 284 2.04 12.47 41.73
C GLU A 284 0.64 12.12 41.24
N VAL A 285 0.53 11.72 39.99
CA VAL A 285 -0.71 11.27 39.37
C VAL A 285 -0.54 9.87 38.77
N GLU A 286 -1.50 9.00 38.97
CA GLU A 286 -1.52 7.70 38.33
C GLU A 286 -1.98 7.83 36.87
N VAL A 287 -1.17 7.38 35.97
CA VAL A 287 -1.43 7.37 34.52
C VAL A 287 -1.72 5.93 34.09
N PRO A 288 -2.81 5.67 33.37
CA PRO A 288 -3.05 4.36 32.78
C PRO A 288 -2.05 4.08 31.67
N THR A 289 -1.63 2.83 31.54
CA THR A 289 -0.84 2.31 30.42
C THR A 289 -1.46 1.00 29.96
N LEU A 290 -1.03 0.48 28.80
CA LEU A 290 -1.49 -0.84 28.33
C LEU A 290 -1.08 -2.01 29.26
N ASP A 291 -0.06 -1.80 30.11
CA ASP A 291 0.44 -2.81 31.06
C ASP A 291 -0.02 -2.59 32.50
N GLY A 292 -0.85 -1.59 32.74
CA GLY A 292 -1.29 -1.24 34.11
C GLY A 292 -1.17 0.25 34.39
N ARG A 293 -0.94 0.63 35.65
CA ARG A 293 -0.81 2.04 36.09
C ARG A 293 0.62 2.37 36.39
N VAL A 294 1.03 3.60 36.10
CA VAL A 294 2.37 4.13 36.41
C VAL A 294 2.20 5.50 37.05
N SER A 295 2.94 5.75 38.16
CA SER A 295 2.99 7.06 38.79
C SER A 295 3.80 8.04 37.96
N LEU A 296 3.23 9.19 37.64
CA LEU A 296 3.88 10.31 36.97
C LEU A 296 4.07 11.46 37.97
N LYS A 297 5.32 11.86 38.19
CA LYS A 297 5.63 13.02 39.00
C LYS A 297 5.39 14.32 38.23
N VAL A 298 4.44 15.11 38.71
CA VAL A 298 4.08 16.41 38.16
C VAL A 298 4.87 17.49 38.92
N PRO A 299 5.76 18.23 38.24
CA PRO A 299 6.44 19.36 38.85
C PRO A 299 5.47 20.47 39.25
N ALA A 300 5.79 21.25 40.26
CA ALA A 300 5.04 22.47 40.58
C ALA A 300 5.02 23.43 39.38
N GLU A 301 4.01 24.30 39.35
CA GLU A 301 3.81 25.33 38.31
C GLU A 301 3.57 24.74 36.89
N THR A 302 3.09 23.48 36.82
CA THR A 302 2.79 22.80 35.58
C THR A 302 1.55 23.45 34.93
N GLN A 303 1.73 23.91 33.70
CA GLN A 303 0.65 24.53 32.91
C GLN A 303 -0.16 23.47 32.15
N THR A 304 -1.45 23.79 31.89
CA THR A 304 -2.29 22.96 31.04
C THR A 304 -1.68 22.78 29.65
N GLY A 305 -1.81 21.57 29.07
CA GLY A 305 -1.23 21.22 27.78
C GLY A 305 0.23 20.78 27.84
N ARG A 306 0.88 20.76 29.02
CA ARG A 306 2.24 20.23 29.18
C ARG A 306 2.25 18.74 28.89
N MET A 307 3.19 18.32 28.06
CA MET A 307 3.37 16.91 27.68
C MET A 307 4.50 16.25 28.47
N PHE A 308 4.25 15.02 28.90
CA PHE A 308 5.22 14.17 29.58
C PHE A 308 5.41 12.91 28.76
N ARG A 309 6.67 12.54 28.53
CA ARG A 309 7.02 11.35 27.74
C ARG A 309 7.41 10.21 28.65
N MET A 310 6.64 9.15 28.64
CA MET A 310 6.92 7.89 29.34
C MET A 310 7.55 6.91 28.35
N ARG A 311 8.86 6.76 28.45
CA ARG A 311 9.64 5.95 27.52
C ARG A 311 9.25 4.47 27.57
N GLY A 312 9.12 3.85 26.40
CA GLY A 312 8.84 2.43 26.27
C GLY A 312 7.45 2.01 26.78
N LYS A 313 6.48 2.94 26.85
CA LYS A 313 5.08 2.66 27.23
C LYS A 313 4.10 2.83 26.07
N GLY A 314 4.62 2.92 24.84
CA GLY A 314 3.84 2.90 23.62
C GLY A 314 3.65 1.49 23.05
N VAL A 315 3.56 1.39 21.74
CA VAL A 315 3.30 0.16 20.98
C VAL A 315 4.58 -0.30 20.27
N LYS A 316 4.76 -1.60 20.16
CA LYS A 316 5.76 -2.19 19.27
C LYS A 316 5.09 -2.50 17.93
N GLY A 317 5.38 -1.73 16.89
CA GLY A 317 4.83 -1.98 15.56
C GLY A 317 5.33 -3.29 14.93
N VAL A 318 4.55 -3.89 14.04
CA VAL A 318 4.85 -5.18 13.37
C VAL A 318 6.23 -5.20 12.71
N ARG A 319 6.63 -4.07 12.11
CA ARG A 319 7.89 -3.94 11.36
C ARG A 319 8.98 -3.22 12.15
N SER A 320 8.69 -2.80 13.39
CA SER A 320 9.62 -2.04 14.24
C SER A 320 10.17 -2.92 15.34
N ALA A 321 11.49 -2.90 15.53
CA ALA A 321 12.11 -3.50 16.71
C ALA A 321 11.98 -2.61 17.95
N ALA A 322 11.76 -1.31 17.76
CA ALA A 322 11.67 -0.32 18.81
C ALA A 322 10.25 -0.22 19.37
N LEU A 323 10.15 -0.19 20.68
CA LEU A 323 8.93 0.13 21.42
C LEU A 323 8.75 1.64 21.42
N GLY A 324 7.52 2.11 21.12
CA GLY A 324 7.16 3.52 21.19
C GLY A 324 7.01 4.03 22.62
N ASP A 325 6.62 5.28 22.74
CA ASP A 325 6.45 5.97 24.02
C ASP A 325 4.97 6.31 24.26
N LEU A 326 4.59 6.48 25.52
CA LEU A 326 3.32 7.08 25.89
C LEU A 326 3.54 8.57 26.18
N ILE A 327 2.80 9.41 25.50
CA ILE A 327 2.82 10.87 25.63
C ILE A 327 1.57 11.29 26.38
N VAL A 328 1.80 11.76 27.60
CA VAL A 328 0.73 12.17 28.53
C VAL A 328 0.60 13.69 28.47
N LYS A 329 -0.54 14.18 28.04
CA LYS A 329 -0.89 15.59 28.06
C LYS A 329 -1.69 15.91 29.29
N LEU A 330 -1.19 16.75 30.18
CA LEU A 330 -1.91 17.19 31.36
C LEU A 330 -2.91 18.29 31.00
N VAL A 331 -4.13 18.12 31.46
CA VAL A 331 -5.22 19.11 31.32
C VAL A 331 -5.63 19.55 32.71
N VAL A 332 -5.45 20.83 33.01
CA VAL A 332 -5.84 21.37 34.32
C VAL A 332 -7.37 21.55 34.35
N GLU A 333 -8.01 20.88 35.28
CA GLU A 333 -9.45 20.96 35.47
C GLU A 333 -9.81 22.01 36.52
N THR A 334 -10.75 22.89 36.14
CA THR A 334 -11.29 23.88 37.06
C THR A 334 -12.33 23.23 37.95
N PRO A 335 -12.23 23.38 39.29
CA PRO A 335 -13.16 22.77 40.22
C PRO A 335 -14.57 23.36 40.09
N VAL A 336 -15.56 22.47 40.08
CA VAL A 336 -17.00 22.83 40.01
C VAL A 336 -17.72 22.49 41.33
N ASN A 337 -18.93 23.01 41.53
CA ASN A 337 -19.79 22.75 42.72
C ASN A 337 -19.12 23.16 44.04
N LEU A 338 -18.42 24.28 44.06
CA LEU A 338 -17.69 24.76 45.20
C LEU A 338 -18.59 25.14 46.37
N SER A 339 -18.25 24.72 47.59
CA SER A 339 -18.86 25.21 48.83
C SER A 339 -18.56 26.68 49.12
N ALA A 340 -19.31 27.31 50.03
CA ALA A 340 -19.07 28.69 50.41
C ALA A 340 -17.61 28.92 50.88
N ARG A 341 -17.13 28.04 51.76
CA ARG A 341 -15.72 28.14 52.26
C ARG A 341 -14.67 27.98 51.17
N GLN A 342 -14.87 27.10 50.20
CA GLN A 342 -13.96 26.96 49.07
C GLN A 342 -13.93 28.21 48.19
N LYS A 343 -15.07 28.84 47.97
CA LYS A 343 -15.15 30.13 47.24
C LYS A 343 -14.44 31.25 48.00
N GLU A 344 -14.54 31.33 49.32
CA GLU A 344 -13.80 32.26 50.14
C GLU A 344 -12.28 32.07 49.99
N LEU A 345 -11.79 30.84 50.15
CA LEU A 345 -10.39 30.51 50.02
C LEU A 345 -9.81 30.86 48.61
N LEU A 346 -10.60 30.64 47.58
CA LEU A 346 -10.19 31.05 46.23
C LEU A 346 -10.11 32.55 46.05
N LYS A 347 -11.03 33.33 46.70
CA LYS A 347 -10.97 34.78 46.72
C LYS A 347 -9.75 35.29 47.48
N GLU A 348 -9.51 34.75 48.67
CA GLU A 348 -8.30 35.06 49.48
C GLU A 348 -7.01 34.76 48.67
N PHE A 349 -6.99 33.62 47.95
CA PHE A 349 -5.87 33.32 47.07
C PHE A 349 -5.71 34.32 45.94
N GLU A 350 -6.82 34.70 45.27
CA GLU A 350 -6.78 35.69 44.16
C GLU A 350 -6.28 37.05 44.68
N GLU A 351 -6.75 37.50 45.83
CA GLU A 351 -6.27 38.74 46.47
C GLU A 351 -4.79 38.67 46.79
N SER A 352 -4.29 37.52 47.29
CA SER A 352 -2.88 37.32 47.58
C SER A 352 -1.97 37.38 46.32
N CYS A 353 -2.53 37.03 45.15
CA CYS A 353 -1.87 37.09 43.84
C CYS A 353 -2.01 38.48 43.17
N GLY A 354 -2.68 39.44 43.78
CA GLY A 354 -2.91 40.78 43.29
C GLY A 354 -1.72 41.73 43.51
N GLY A 355 -1.84 42.98 43.05
CA GLY A 355 -0.84 44.02 43.19
C GLY A 355 0.27 44.03 42.12
N GLU A 356 1.41 44.70 42.39
CA GLU A 356 2.53 44.78 41.42
C GLU A 356 3.13 43.44 40.98
N ALA A 357 2.90 42.37 41.74
CA ALA A 357 3.38 41.03 41.44
C ALA A 357 2.37 40.20 40.60
N ALA A 358 1.20 40.73 40.25
CA ALA A 358 0.11 39.98 39.57
C ALA A 358 0.55 39.37 38.22
N THR A 359 1.48 40.01 37.52
CA THR A 359 2.02 39.53 36.23
C THR A 359 2.87 38.29 36.38
N LYS A 360 3.62 38.14 37.49
CA LYS A 360 4.45 36.96 37.76
C LYS A 360 3.63 35.66 37.89
N HIS A 361 2.38 35.77 38.34
CA HIS A 361 1.49 34.61 38.54
C HIS A 361 0.69 34.24 37.28
N LYS A 362 0.72 35.05 36.22
CA LYS A 362 -0.07 34.87 35.00
C LYS A 362 0.79 35.00 33.73
N PRO A 363 1.82 34.19 33.52
CA PRO A 363 2.83 34.39 32.46
C PRO A 363 2.24 34.36 31.04
N LYS A 364 1.17 33.59 30.80
CA LYS A 364 0.49 33.55 29.48
C LYS A 364 -0.34 34.81 29.22
N ALA A 365 -0.97 35.36 30.25
CA ALA A 365 -1.77 36.59 30.14
C ALA A 365 -0.88 37.78 29.76
N GLU A 366 0.27 37.91 30.39
CA GLU A 366 1.24 38.97 30.08
C GLU A 366 1.70 38.87 28.62
N GLY A 367 2.11 37.70 28.17
CA GLY A 367 2.52 37.47 26.76
C GLY A 367 1.42 37.82 25.77
N PHE A 368 0.16 37.46 26.09
CA PHE A 368 -0.99 37.76 25.25
C PHE A 368 -1.26 39.26 25.18
N PHE A 369 -1.34 39.96 26.32
CA PHE A 369 -1.63 41.38 26.35
C PHE A 369 -0.53 42.22 25.72
N ASN A 370 0.74 41.84 25.88
CA ASN A 370 1.85 42.48 25.19
C ASN A 370 1.77 42.27 23.67
N GLY A 371 1.38 41.08 23.22
CA GLY A 371 1.12 40.80 21.81
C GLY A 371 -0.03 41.63 21.24
N VAL A 372 -1.14 41.74 21.97
CA VAL A 372 -2.31 42.54 21.58
C VAL A 372 -1.93 44.01 21.47
N LYS A 373 -1.17 44.54 22.45
CA LYS A 373 -0.70 45.92 22.41
C LYS A 373 0.14 46.17 21.18
N LYS A 374 1.12 45.35 20.91
CA LYS A 374 1.97 45.44 19.73
C LYS A 374 1.16 45.37 18.41
N PHE A 375 0.16 44.49 18.34
CA PHE A 375 -0.72 44.38 17.17
C PHE A 375 -1.48 45.68 16.91
N PHE A 376 -2.01 46.34 17.95
CA PHE A 376 -2.69 47.64 17.79
C PHE A 376 -1.73 48.77 17.46
N ASP A 377 -0.52 48.78 18.02
CA ASP A 377 0.52 49.77 17.71
C ASP A 377 0.93 49.65 16.22
N ASP A 378 1.05 48.43 15.70
CA ASP A 378 1.39 48.14 14.28
C ASP A 378 0.23 48.51 13.31
N LEU A 379 -1.05 48.51 13.78
CA LEU A 379 -2.20 48.90 12.96
C LEU A 379 -2.40 50.41 12.89
N THR A 380 -1.80 51.19 13.83
CA THR A 380 -1.95 52.62 13.92
C THR A 380 -0.72 53.39 13.42
N SER A 381 0.31 52.67 12.98
CA SER A 381 1.50 53.21 12.31
C SER A 381 1.35 53.08 10.79
#